data_1ca455e7beaefd978a358ffb360d5fc1
#
_entry.id   1ca455e7beaefd978a358ffb360d5fc1
#
_cell.length_a   1.000
_cell.length_b   1.000
_cell.length_c   1.000
_cell.angle_alpha   90.00
_cell.angle_beta   90.00
_cell.angle_gamma   90.00
#
_symmetry.space_group_name_H-M   'P 1'
#
loop_
_entity.id
_entity.type
_entity.pdbx_description
1 polymer ?
#
loop_
_entity_poly.entity_id
_entity_poly.type
_entity_poly.pdbx_seq_one_letter_code
_entity_poly.pdbx_strand_id
1 'polypeptide(L)'
;GDLSHHLETFPPVYQPTIKGERQQINSGTPWESLAGYSRALKIGNRILLSGTTATHGDLVVGRNDPVAQTHFVIDKIEASLESLGAKLSDVVRTRVFVRDAKGWEGALLAHGERFAEIKPANTTFFANLIGNEYLVEIEAEAQI
;
A
#
# COMPACT_ATOMS: atom_id res chain seq x y z
N GLY A 1 9.26 -7.69 -14.96
CA GLY A 1 9.18 -6.30 -14.62
C GLY A 1 10.52 -5.64 -14.54
N ASP A 2 10.49 -4.37 -14.46
CA ASP A 2 11.68 -3.57 -14.41
C ASP A 2 12.01 -3.19 -12.98
N LEU A 3 12.92 -3.93 -12.36
CA LEU A 3 13.34 -3.65 -11.00
C LEU A 3 14.12 -2.34 -10.87
N SER A 4 14.74 -1.85 -11.96
CA SER A 4 15.42 -0.56 -11.92
C SER A 4 14.44 0.58 -11.67
N HIS A 5 13.22 0.47 -12.18
CA HIS A 5 12.16 1.42 -11.89
C HIS A 5 11.83 1.48 -10.40
N HIS A 6 11.74 0.33 -9.77
CA HIS A 6 11.49 0.26 -8.33
C HIS A 6 12.64 0.91 -7.55
N LEU A 7 13.88 0.63 -7.92
CA LEU A 7 15.05 1.17 -7.24
C LEU A 7 15.21 2.68 -7.40
N GLU A 8 14.77 3.22 -8.53
CA GLU A 8 14.85 4.65 -8.84
C GLU A 8 13.65 5.44 -8.33
N THR A 9 12.57 4.74 -7.98
CA THR A 9 11.32 5.37 -7.58
C THR A 9 11.21 5.38 -6.06
N PHE A 10 11.26 6.55 -5.48
CA PHE A 10 11.16 6.72 -4.03
C PHE A 10 9.71 6.76 -3.59
N PRO A 11 9.40 6.22 -2.39
CA PRO A 11 8.06 6.37 -1.84
C PRO A 11 7.70 7.85 -1.72
N PRO A 12 6.44 8.22 -1.95
CA PRO A 12 6.05 9.60 -1.81
C PRO A 12 6.12 10.06 -0.35
N VAL A 13 6.38 11.36 -0.18
CA VAL A 13 6.30 11.99 1.14
C VAL A 13 4.91 12.59 1.28
N TYR A 14 4.24 12.29 2.37
CA TYR A 14 2.89 12.77 2.62
C TYR A 14 2.87 13.80 3.73
N GLN A 15 2.00 14.80 3.57
CA GLN A 15 1.77 15.82 4.59
C GLN A 15 0.40 15.57 5.21
N PRO A 16 0.33 15.26 6.52
CA PRO A 16 -0.94 15.05 7.18
C PRO A 16 -1.78 16.33 7.24
N THR A 17 -3.08 16.18 7.07
CA THR A 17 -4.07 17.23 7.29
C THR A 17 -4.88 16.84 8.52
N ILE A 18 -5.10 17.78 9.42
CA ILE A 18 -5.83 17.53 10.67
C ILE A 18 -7.25 18.06 10.55
N LYS A 19 -8.23 17.19 10.85
CA LYS A 19 -9.64 17.55 10.96
C LYS A 19 -10.19 16.98 12.26
N GLY A 20 -10.32 17.82 13.28
CA GLY A 20 -10.73 17.38 14.59
C GLY A 20 -9.73 16.35 15.13
N GLU A 21 -10.21 15.14 15.45
CA GLU A 21 -9.39 14.04 15.94
C GLU A 21 -8.74 13.22 14.83
N ARG A 22 -9.05 13.55 13.56
CA ARG A 22 -8.54 12.80 12.42
C ARG A 22 -7.30 13.46 11.84
N GLN A 23 -6.31 12.63 11.55
CA GLN A 23 -5.20 13.01 10.69
C GLN A 23 -5.34 12.22 9.39
N GLN A 24 -5.32 12.93 8.27
CA GLN A 24 -5.53 12.33 6.96
C GLN A 24 -4.35 12.65 6.07
N ILE A 25 -3.99 11.70 5.21
CA ILE A 25 -3.04 11.96 4.14
C ILE A 25 -3.70 11.66 2.81
N ASN A 26 -3.34 12.46 1.80
CA ASN A 26 -3.82 12.31 0.44
C ASN A 26 -2.63 12.25 -0.50
N SER A 27 -2.72 11.44 -1.53
CA SER A 27 -1.64 11.29 -2.51
C SER A 27 -1.80 12.21 -3.71
N GLY A 28 -2.94 12.92 -3.80
CA GLY A 28 -3.22 13.81 -4.91
C GLY A 28 -3.80 13.11 -6.14
N THR A 29 -4.14 11.84 -6.05
CA THR A 29 -4.78 11.14 -7.16
C THR A 29 -6.21 11.64 -7.34
N PRO A 30 -6.73 11.70 -8.59
CA PRO A 30 -8.10 12.14 -8.82
C PRO A 30 -9.15 11.23 -8.18
N TRP A 31 -8.81 9.95 -7.93
CA TRP A 31 -9.72 8.99 -7.33
C TRP A 31 -10.12 9.37 -5.91
N GLU A 32 -9.18 9.92 -5.13
CA GLU A 32 -9.44 10.31 -3.74
C GLU A 32 -10.50 11.40 -3.65
N SER A 33 -10.39 12.43 -4.46
CA SER A 33 -11.40 13.50 -4.51
C SER A 33 -12.71 13.02 -5.07
N LEU A 34 -12.66 12.23 -6.14
CA LEU A 34 -13.86 11.76 -6.83
C LEU A 34 -14.69 10.83 -5.96
N ALA A 35 -14.04 9.89 -5.29
CA ALA A 35 -14.72 8.89 -4.47
C ALA A 35 -14.87 9.31 -3.00
N GLY A 36 -14.22 10.38 -2.58
CA GLY A 36 -14.36 10.91 -1.22
C GLY A 36 -13.61 10.10 -0.18
N TYR A 37 -12.34 9.75 -0.44
CA TYR A 37 -11.56 9.02 0.54
C TYR A 37 -10.13 9.58 0.67
N SER A 38 -9.46 9.17 1.73
CA SER A 38 -8.08 9.52 2.02
C SER A 38 -7.16 8.34 1.71
N ARG A 39 -5.88 8.62 1.45
CA ARG A 39 -4.88 7.56 1.30
C ARG A 39 -4.70 6.79 2.61
N ALA A 40 -4.67 7.50 3.70
CA ALA A 40 -4.64 6.91 5.04
C ALA A 40 -5.31 7.84 6.04
N LEU A 41 -5.78 7.26 7.13
CA LEU A 41 -6.53 7.95 8.17
C LEU A 41 -6.05 7.45 9.53
N LYS A 42 -5.68 8.38 10.40
CA LYS A 42 -5.34 8.08 11.79
C LYS A 42 -6.40 8.65 12.72
N ILE A 43 -6.92 7.82 13.60
CA ILE A 43 -7.84 8.22 14.69
C ILE A 43 -7.29 7.64 15.98
N GLY A 44 -6.90 8.51 16.92
CA GLY A 44 -6.26 8.05 18.16
C GLY A 44 -5.01 7.23 17.84
N ASN A 45 -4.98 5.99 18.31
CA ASN A 45 -3.86 5.09 18.08
C ASN A 45 -4.05 4.14 16.90
N ARG A 46 -5.12 4.31 16.14
CA ARG A 46 -5.46 3.43 15.02
C ARG A 46 -5.23 4.13 13.69
N ILE A 47 -4.62 3.40 12.76
CA ILE A 47 -4.38 3.89 11.40
C ILE A 47 -4.98 2.92 10.40
N LEU A 48 -5.74 3.48 9.46
CA LEU A 48 -6.36 2.73 8.37
C LEU A 48 -5.74 3.20 7.06
N LEU A 49 -5.27 2.25 6.25
CA LEU A 49 -4.70 2.56 4.95
C LEU A 49 -5.61 2.01 3.86
N SER A 50 -5.99 2.87 2.95
CA SER A 50 -6.82 2.50 1.81
C SER A 50 -6.08 1.55 0.88
N GLY A 51 -6.84 0.88 0.01
CA GLY A 51 -6.26 0.04 -1.03
C GLY A 51 -5.17 0.79 -1.79
N THR A 52 -4.02 0.15 -1.93
CA THR A 52 -2.81 0.76 -2.48
C THR A 52 -2.26 -0.10 -3.59
N THR A 53 -2.03 0.51 -4.74
CA THR A 53 -1.44 -0.15 -5.92
C THR A 53 -0.07 0.44 -6.22
N ALA A 54 0.64 -0.19 -7.16
CA ALA A 54 2.01 0.21 -7.51
C ALA A 54 2.03 1.43 -8.45
N THR A 55 1.30 2.47 -8.08
CA THR A 55 1.23 3.73 -8.82
C THR A 55 2.17 4.76 -8.20
N HIS A 56 2.93 5.45 -9.04
CA HIS A 56 3.76 6.58 -8.62
C HIS A 56 3.61 7.69 -9.67
N GLY A 57 2.78 8.69 -9.38
CA GLY A 57 2.40 9.68 -10.39
C GLY A 57 1.69 9.00 -11.55
N ASP A 58 2.20 9.18 -12.76
CA ASP A 58 1.69 8.54 -13.96
C ASP A 58 2.34 7.19 -14.26
N LEU A 59 3.27 6.76 -13.41
CA LEU A 59 4.02 5.52 -13.61
C LEU A 59 3.37 4.34 -12.92
N VAL A 60 3.46 3.18 -13.55
CA VAL A 60 3.20 1.90 -12.90
C VAL A 60 4.56 1.26 -12.61
N VAL A 61 4.86 1.08 -11.35
CA VAL A 61 6.13 0.48 -10.92
C VAL A 61 6.01 -1.04 -11.01
N GLY A 62 7.00 -1.68 -11.62
CA GLY A 62 7.05 -3.14 -11.70
C GLY A 62 6.00 -3.75 -12.62
N ARG A 63 5.83 -3.21 -13.83
CA ARG A 63 4.93 -3.83 -14.82
C ARG A 63 5.29 -5.29 -15.02
N ASN A 64 4.28 -6.15 -14.99
CA ASN A 64 4.42 -7.60 -15.16
C ASN A 64 5.33 -8.27 -14.11
N ASP A 65 5.59 -7.58 -13.00
CA ASP A 65 6.45 -8.10 -11.94
C ASP A 65 5.73 -8.01 -10.60
N PRO A 66 5.07 -9.08 -10.15
CA PRO A 66 4.31 -9.05 -8.91
C PRO A 66 5.17 -8.83 -7.67
N VAL A 67 6.41 -9.29 -7.67
CA VAL A 67 7.33 -9.06 -6.54
C VAL A 67 7.65 -7.57 -6.43
N ALA A 68 8.06 -6.94 -7.54
CA ALA A 68 8.39 -5.52 -7.56
C ALA A 68 7.17 -4.66 -7.21
N GLN A 69 6.01 -4.98 -7.76
CA GLN A 69 4.78 -4.25 -7.42
C GLN A 69 4.47 -4.34 -5.94
N THR A 70 4.55 -5.54 -5.38
CA THR A 70 4.23 -5.76 -3.97
C THR A 70 5.18 -4.99 -3.05
N HIS A 71 6.48 -5.02 -3.34
CA HIS A 71 7.44 -4.24 -2.56
C HIS A 71 7.14 -2.75 -2.63
N PHE A 72 6.84 -2.23 -3.81
CA PHE A 72 6.54 -0.82 -3.94
C PHE A 72 5.25 -0.43 -3.22
N VAL A 73 4.23 -1.26 -3.31
CA VAL A 73 2.97 -1.05 -2.56
C VAL A 73 3.26 -0.97 -1.05
N ILE A 74 4.08 -1.88 -0.54
CA ILE A 74 4.45 -1.89 0.88
C ILE A 74 5.31 -0.68 1.24
N ASP A 75 6.19 -0.23 0.35
CA ASP A 75 6.95 1.01 0.53
C ASP A 75 6.00 2.20 0.71
N LYS A 76 4.94 2.28 -0.10
CA LYS A 76 3.94 3.34 0.01
C LYS A 76 3.18 3.25 1.34
N ILE A 77 2.83 2.05 1.76
CA ILE A 77 2.18 1.81 3.05
C ILE A 77 3.10 2.30 4.18
N GLU A 78 4.37 1.93 4.12
CA GLU A 78 5.36 2.35 5.12
C GLU A 78 5.50 3.87 5.15
N ALA A 79 5.59 4.52 3.99
CA ALA A 79 5.67 5.98 3.90
C ALA A 79 4.44 6.66 4.50
N SER A 80 3.26 6.10 4.25
CA SER A 80 2.01 6.60 4.84
C SER A 80 2.03 6.49 6.36
N LEU A 81 2.47 5.34 6.88
CA LEU A 81 2.57 5.10 8.32
C LEU A 81 3.55 6.07 8.96
N GLU A 82 4.72 6.25 8.37
CA GLU A 82 5.75 7.15 8.90
C GLU A 82 5.27 8.59 8.94
N SER A 83 4.54 9.04 7.94
CA SER A 83 3.99 10.40 7.92
C SER A 83 2.93 10.61 9.02
N LEU A 84 2.37 9.55 9.57
CA LEU A 84 1.41 9.58 10.67
C LEU A 84 2.03 9.17 12.01
N GLY A 85 3.35 9.06 12.08
CA GLY A 85 4.05 8.76 13.33
C GLY A 85 4.11 7.29 13.70
N ALA A 86 3.91 6.40 12.74
CA ALA A 86 3.93 4.94 12.95
C ALA A 86 5.03 4.29 12.12
N LYS A 87 5.14 2.98 12.24
CA LYS A 87 6.14 2.15 11.55
C LYS A 87 5.46 0.96 10.92
N LEU A 88 6.12 0.32 9.97
CA LEU A 88 5.62 -0.92 9.38
C LEU A 88 5.38 -1.99 10.45
N SER A 89 6.21 -2.02 11.49
CA SER A 89 6.05 -2.95 12.62
C SER A 89 4.76 -2.74 13.42
N ASP A 90 4.06 -1.63 13.23
CA ASP A 90 2.78 -1.36 13.88
C ASP A 90 1.59 -1.96 13.13
N VAL A 91 1.81 -2.51 11.95
CA VAL A 91 0.75 -3.12 11.15
C VAL A 91 0.21 -4.37 11.84
N VAL A 92 -1.12 -4.42 12.00
CA VAL A 92 -1.79 -5.54 12.68
C VAL A 92 -2.63 -6.37 11.70
N ARG A 93 -2.95 -5.82 10.53
CA ARG A 93 -3.73 -6.53 9.51
C ARG A 93 -3.35 -6.05 8.12
N THR A 94 -3.25 -7.00 7.19
CA THR A 94 -3.19 -6.72 5.76
C THR A 94 -4.27 -7.52 5.04
N ARG A 95 -4.86 -6.93 3.98
CA ARG A 95 -5.66 -7.66 3.01
C ARG A 95 -5.01 -7.47 1.65
N VAL A 96 -4.66 -8.59 1.05
CA VAL A 96 -3.93 -8.62 -0.22
C VAL A 96 -4.86 -9.12 -1.31
N PHE A 97 -5.05 -8.28 -2.31
CA PHE A 97 -5.87 -8.59 -3.48
C PHE A 97 -4.91 -8.86 -4.63
N VAL A 98 -4.98 -10.04 -5.23
CA VAL A 98 -4.14 -10.41 -6.37
C VAL A 98 -4.99 -10.64 -7.61
N ARG A 99 -4.50 -10.22 -8.76
CA ARG A 99 -5.27 -10.30 -10.01
C ARG A 99 -5.50 -11.72 -10.46
N ASP A 100 -4.47 -12.55 -10.39
CA ASP A 100 -4.52 -13.92 -10.92
C ASP A 100 -3.48 -14.82 -10.26
N ALA A 101 -3.51 -16.09 -10.64
CA ALA A 101 -2.62 -17.10 -10.09
C ALA A 101 -1.15 -16.84 -10.40
N LYS A 102 -0.85 -16.14 -11.49
CA LYS A 102 0.55 -15.82 -11.86
C LYS A 102 1.19 -14.84 -10.89
N GLY A 103 0.39 -13.89 -10.39
CA GLY A 103 0.88 -12.88 -9.45
C GLY A 103 0.87 -13.33 -8.01
N TRP A 104 0.13 -14.38 -7.69
CA TRP A 104 -0.10 -14.80 -6.32
C TRP A 104 1.18 -15.18 -5.57
N GLU A 105 2.00 -16.05 -6.15
CA GLU A 105 3.22 -16.51 -5.48
C GLU A 105 4.20 -15.36 -5.24
N GLY A 106 4.40 -14.50 -6.23
CA GLY A 106 5.29 -13.35 -6.12
C GLY A 106 4.82 -12.36 -5.06
N ALA A 107 3.51 -12.11 -5.01
CA ALA A 107 2.95 -11.21 -4.02
C ALA A 107 3.11 -11.77 -2.60
N LEU A 108 2.85 -13.07 -2.40
CA LEU A 108 3.05 -13.71 -1.10
C LEU A 108 4.50 -13.69 -0.67
N LEU A 109 5.41 -13.99 -1.60
CA LEU A 109 6.85 -14.00 -1.30
C LEU A 109 7.32 -12.63 -0.82
N ALA A 110 6.97 -11.57 -1.54
CA ALA A 110 7.35 -10.21 -1.19
C ALA A 110 6.70 -9.76 0.13
N HIS A 111 5.43 -10.09 0.32
CA HIS A 111 4.72 -9.80 1.58
C HIS A 111 5.43 -10.52 2.74
N GLY A 112 5.77 -11.78 2.56
CA GLY A 112 6.47 -12.55 3.57
C GLY A 112 7.82 -11.96 3.96
N GLU A 113 8.60 -11.49 2.97
CA GLU A 113 9.87 -10.83 3.25
C GLU A 113 9.71 -9.58 4.12
N ARG A 114 8.69 -8.78 3.82
CA ARG A 114 8.49 -7.51 4.52
C ARG A 114 7.85 -7.68 5.90
N PHE A 115 7.03 -8.69 6.08
CA PHE A 115 6.24 -8.89 7.30
C PHE A 115 6.67 -10.10 8.13
N ALA A 116 7.79 -10.76 7.78
CA ALA A 116 8.23 -11.98 8.45
C ALA A 116 8.38 -11.83 9.97
N GLU A 117 8.88 -10.70 10.43
CA GLU A 117 9.09 -10.44 11.86
C GLU A 117 7.88 -9.73 12.52
N ILE A 118 6.93 -9.28 11.73
CA ILE A 118 5.77 -8.52 12.23
C ILE A 118 4.56 -9.43 12.39
N LYS A 119 4.33 -10.28 11.40
CA LYS A 119 3.26 -11.27 11.37
C LYS A 119 1.87 -10.69 11.65
N PRO A 120 1.40 -9.73 10.86
CA PRO A 120 0.04 -9.23 11.00
C PRO A 120 -0.98 -10.31 10.62
N ALA A 121 -2.22 -10.15 11.06
CA ALA A 121 -3.31 -10.94 10.50
C ALA A 121 -3.41 -10.62 9.00
N ASN A 122 -3.65 -11.65 8.18
CA ASN A 122 -3.71 -11.49 6.73
C ASN A 122 -4.88 -12.24 6.14
N THR A 123 -5.45 -11.66 5.08
CA THR A 123 -6.33 -12.37 4.15
C THR A 123 -5.87 -12.02 2.74
N THR A 124 -5.69 -13.04 1.92
CA THR A 124 -5.28 -12.86 0.51
C THR A 124 -6.30 -13.55 -0.38
N PHE A 125 -6.77 -12.88 -1.42
CA PHE A 125 -7.73 -13.46 -2.35
C PHE A 125 -7.62 -12.83 -3.74
N PHE A 126 -8.18 -13.52 -4.72
CA PHE A 126 -8.20 -13.01 -6.08
C PHE A 126 -9.29 -11.96 -6.24
N ALA A 127 -8.99 -10.93 -7.01
CA ALA A 127 -9.93 -9.85 -7.26
C ALA A 127 -9.70 -9.23 -8.63
N ASN A 128 -10.76 -8.67 -9.20
CA ASN A 128 -10.69 -7.86 -10.40
C ASN A 128 -10.22 -6.46 -10.02
N LEU A 129 -8.93 -6.23 -10.14
CA LEU A 129 -8.36 -4.93 -9.81
C LEU A 129 -8.70 -3.90 -10.89
N ILE A 130 -8.92 -2.68 -10.47
CA ILE A 130 -9.14 -1.57 -11.39
C ILE A 130 -7.80 -1.16 -11.99
N GLY A 131 -7.70 -1.21 -13.32
CA GLY A 131 -6.46 -0.99 -14.05
C GLY A 131 -5.76 -2.31 -14.38
N ASN A 132 -5.63 -2.60 -15.68
CA ASN A 132 -5.12 -3.89 -16.15
C ASN A 132 -3.66 -4.15 -15.80
N GLU A 133 -2.89 -3.10 -15.55
CA GLU A 133 -1.46 -3.16 -15.25
C GLU A 133 -1.18 -3.51 -13.78
N TYR A 134 -2.18 -3.46 -12.90
CA TYR A 134 -1.98 -3.77 -11.49
C TYR A 134 -2.19 -5.24 -11.21
N LEU A 135 -1.18 -5.86 -10.59
CA LEU A 135 -1.17 -7.28 -10.25
C LEU A 135 -1.52 -7.52 -8.79
N VAL A 136 -1.36 -6.50 -7.97
CA VAL A 136 -1.60 -6.58 -6.52
C VAL A 136 -2.13 -5.26 -6.00
N GLU A 137 -2.98 -5.35 -5.01
CA GLU A 137 -3.44 -4.21 -4.22
C GLU A 137 -3.45 -4.63 -2.76
N ILE A 138 -3.06 -3.74 -1.85
CA ILE A 138 -3.01 -4.05 -0.42
C ILE A 138 -3.65 -2.92 0.36
N GLU A 139 -4.53 -3.29 1.31
CA GLU A 139 -4.97 -2.38 2.36
C GLU A 139 -4.43 -2.87 3.70
N ALA A 140 -4.28 -1.97 4.65
CA ALA A 140 -3.66 -2.31 5.93
C ALA A 140 -4.30 -1.54 7.08
N GLU A 141 -4.14 -2.08 8.27
CA GLU A 141 -4.50 -1.43 9.52
C GLU A 141 -3.30 -1.51 10.46
N ALA A 142 -3.05 -0.44 11.20
CA ALA A 142 -1.97 -0.38 12.19
C ALA A 142 -2.52 0.11 13.53
N GLN A 143 -1.82 -0.25 14.58
CA GLN A 143 -2.16 0.12 15.96
C GLN A 143 -0.89 0.56 16.66
N ILE A 144 -0.87 1.78 17.19
CA ILE A 144 0.27 2.31 17.92
C ILE A 144 0.09 2.11 19.43
#